data_f901c95b26d7df8da6322d40520fbef1
#
_entry.id   f901c95b26d7df8da6322d40520fbef1
#
_cell.length_a   1.000
_cell.length_b   1.000
_cell.length_c   1.000
_cell.angle_alpha   90.00
_cell.angle_beta   90.00
_cell.angle_gamma   90.00
#
_symmetry.space_group_name_H-M   'P 1'
#
loop_
_entity.id
_entity.type
_entity.pdbx_description
1 polymer ?
#
loop_
_entity_poly.entity_id
_entity_poly.type
_entity_poly.pdbx_seq_one_letter_code
_entity_poly.pdbx_strand_id
1 'polypeptide(L)'
;ATQEMVAAYNEANQADYRLLPSSCYSIDAGTFDAEALSLVYGITLDASALDPDYAYLLPLKMVSSDYTVLQDNIYYVKVTIQEIQFSVSNTDRYEAATRLSHEIKLDVVLNGALADDVPVEFVYDASKVDAYNTSKGKNYETLDASKIAVTNATIAAGAVKTSATVTVDMADVAFDDGKEYVLPFALDKTKLPQGSVMKSGDVVYVRLKRTLYG
;
A
#
# COMPACT_ATOMS: atom_id res chain seq x y z
N ALA A 1 7.77 26.30 16.80
CA ALA A 1 7.92 26.37 15.34
C ALA A 1 7.25 27.64 14.81
N THR A 2 7.87 28.35 13.90
CA THR A 2 7.29 29.57 13.27
C THR A 2 7.54 29.55 11.77
N GLN A 3 6.69 30.28 11.03
CA GLN A 3 6.85 30.46 9.58
C GLN A 3 8.16 31.17 9.22
N GLU A 4 8.62 32.08 10.05
CA GLU A 4 9.89 32.81 9.85
C GLU A 4 11.10 31.86 9.90
N MET A 5 11.08 30.87 10.81
CA MET A 5 12.14 29.84 10.88
C MET A 5 12.17 28.95 9.64
N VAL A 6 11.00 28.64 9.08
CA VAL A 6 10.91 27.88 7.82
C VAL A 6 11.40 28.70 6.65
N ALA A 7 11.02 29.98 6.57
CA ALA A 7 11.47 30.88 5.51
C ALA A 7 13.00 31.04 5.52
N ALA A 8 13.60 31.26 6.70
CA ALA A 8 15.05 31.37 6.85
C ALA A 8 15.78 30.07 6.44
N TYR A 9 15.20 28.91 6.80
CA TYR A 9 15.73 27.61 6.40
C TYR A 9 15.67 27.42 4.87
N ASN A 10 14.52 27.73 4.26
CA ASN A 10 14.32 27.60 2.82
C ASN A 10 15.29 28.48 2.03
N GLU A 11 15.49 29.74 2.46
CA GLU A 11 16.45 30.67 1.85
C GLU A 11 17.87 30.11 1.92
N ALA A 12 18.31 29.69 3.11
CA ALA A 12 19.66 29.19 3.33
C ALA A 12 19.96 27.86 2.59
N ASN A 13 18.94 27.03 2.32
CA ASN A 13 19.10 25.71 1.73
C ASN A 13 18.55 25.61 0.30
N GLN A 14 18.04 26.69 -0.29
CA GLN A 14 17.38 26.70 -1.60
C GLN A 14 16.25 25.65 -1.67
N ALA A 15 15.44 25.58 -0.61
CA ALA A 15 14.37 24.61 -0.42
C ALA A 15 13.00 25.30 -0.42
N ASP A 16 11.91 24.50 -0.52
CA ASP A 16 10.53 24.97 -0.53
C ASP A 16 9.68 24.13 0.43
N TYR A 17 10.07 24.11 1.70
CA TYR A 17 9.28 23.44 2.74
C TYR A 17 8.15 24.35 3.22
N ARG A 18 7.01 23.73 3.55
CA ARG A 18 5.93 24.37 4.32
C ARG A 18 6.11 24.14 5.81
N LEU A 19 5.61 25.05 6.63
CA LEU A 19 5.57 24.83 8.08
C LEU A 19 4.62 23.65 8.37
N LEU A 20 5.08 22.67 9.16
CA LEU A 20 4.23 21.59 9.63
C LEU A 20 3.12 22.17 10.53
N PRO A 21 1.82 21.93 10.23
CA PRO A 21 0.71 22.42 11.04
C PRO A 21 0.77 21.90 12.47
N SER A 22 0.46 22.76 13.44
CA SER A 22 0.52 22.39 14.87
C SER A 22 -0.47 21.27 15.26
N SER A 23 -1.52 21.06 14.46
CA SER A 23 -2.46 19.94 14.63
C SER A 23 -1.89 18.59 14.20
N CYS A 24 -0.77 18.58 13.46
CA CYS A 24 -0.18 17.38 12.87
C CYS A 24 1.00 16.84 13.70
N TYR A 25 1.27 17.38 14.87
CA TYR A 25 2.32 16.84 15.74
C TYR A 25 2.04 17.11 17.21
N SER A 26 2.58 16.26 18.07
CA SER A 26 2.72 16.51 19.49
C SER A 26 4.15 16.22 19.93
N ILE A 27 4.59 16.94 20.98
CA ILE A 27 5.92 16.76 21.57
C ILE A 27 5.69 16.35 23.01
N ASP A 28 6.30 15.24 23.42
CA ASP A 28 6.21 14.78 24.79
C ASP A 28 6.89 15.78 25.74
N ALA A 29 6.24 16.10 26.85
CA ALA A 29 6.84 16.91 27.91
C ALA A 29 7.93 16.07 28.59
N GLY A 30 9.13 16.64 28.69
CA GLY A 30 10.23 16.03 29.40
C GLY A 30 10.76 16.94 30.50
N THR A 31 11.21 16.36 31.60
CA THR A 31 11.89 17.08 32.66
C THR A 31 13.34 16.61 32.74
N PHE A 32 14.26 17.56 32.81
CA PHE A 32 15.68 17.26 33.01
C PHE A 32 15.90 16.94 34.48
N ASP A 33 16.29 15.72 34.81
CA ASP A 33 16.73 15.36 36.13
C ASP A 33 18.12 15.96 36.40
N ALA A 34 18.38 16.34 37.67
CA ALA A 34 19.63 17.03 38.03
C ALA A 34 20.90 16.20 37.76
N GLU A 35 20.79 14.89 37.62
CA GLU A 35 21.89 13.98 37.32
C GLU A 35 21.90 13.49 35.86
N ALA A 36 20.90 13.87 35.07
CA ALA A 36 20.84 13.46 33.67
C ALA A 36 21.74 14.31 32.78
N LEU A 37 22.56 13.65 31.97
CA LEU A 37 23.43 14.31 30.95
C LEU A 37 22.73 14.54 29.63
N SER A 38 21.58 13.91 29.42
CA SER A 38 20.79 14.01 28.20
C SER A 38 19.32 13.77 28.47
N LEU A 39 18.46 14.34 27.61
CA LEU A 39 17.02 14.11 27.60
C LEU A 39 16.56 13.83 26.17
N VAL A 40 15.77 12.78 26.00
CA VAL A 40 15.16 12.42 24.72
C VAL A 40 13.70 12.85 24.73
N TYR A 41 13.29 13.63 23.74
CA TYR A 41 11.91 14.00 23.50
C TYR A 41 11.31 13.13 22.42
N GLY A 42 10.12 12.58 22.68
CA GLY A 42 9.30 11.93 21.68
C GLY A 42 8.55 12.98 20.86
N ILE A 43 8.49 12.77 19.55
CA ILE A 43 7.65 13.56 18.65
C ILE A 43 6.72 12.58 17.95
N THR A 44 5.42 12.74 18.16
CA THR A 44 4.40 11.98 17.45
C THR A 44 3.88 12.83 16.28
N LEU A 45 3.84 12.25 15.09
CA LEU A 45 3.36 12.89 13.87
C LEU A 45 2.02 12.27 13.45
N ASP A 46 1.04 13.13 13.13
CA ASP A 46 -0.20 12.77 12.46
C ASP A 46 -0.19 13.35 11.05
N ALA A 47 0.00 12.46 10.06
CA ALA A 47 0.09 12.84 8.66
C ALA A 47 -1.27 12.89 7.95
N SER A 48 -2.37 12.54 8.63
CA SER A 48 -3.70 12.36 8.03
C SER A 48 -4.27 13.60 7.34
N ALA A 49 -3.87 14.80 7.81
CA ALA A 49 -4.32 16.09 7.27
C ALA A 49 -3.27 16.78 6.39
N LEU A 50 -2.14 16.13 6.12
CA LEU A 50 -1.06 16.69 5.30
C LEU A 50 -1.29 16.39 3.82
N ASP A 51 -0.99 17.38 2.99
CA ASP A 51 -1.04 17.25 1.55
C ASP A 51 0.25 16.55 1.03
N PRO A 52 0.15 15.40 0.37
CA PRO A 52 1.30 14.63 -0.09
C PRO A 52 2.15 15.32 -1.17
N ASP A 53 1.60 16.35 -1.82
CA ASP A 53 2.32 17.12 -2.84
C ASP A 53 3.36 18.06 -2.26
N TYR A 54 3.42 18.21 -0.92
CA TYR A 54 4.34 19.14 -0.25
C TYR A 54 5.25 18.44 0.75
N ALA A 55 6.45 18.98 0.88
CA ALA A 55 7.35 18.65 1.98
C ALA A 55 7.18 19.68 3.11
N TYR A 56 7.20 19.19 4.34
CA TYR A 56 7.01 20.02 5.53
C TYR A 56 8.27 20.08 6.37
N LEU A 57 8.41 21.18 7.13
CA LEU A 57 9.49 21.38 8.06
C LEU A 57 8.92 21.72 9.43
N LEU A 58 9.40 21.02 10.45
CA LEU A 58 9.12 21.34 11.85
C LEU A 58 10.40 21.87 12.50
N PRO A 59 10.56 23.20 12.62
CA PRO A 59 11.66 23.79 13.39
C PRO A 59 11.36 23.71 14.88
N LEU A 60 12.25 23.09 15.63
CA LEU A 60 12.16 22.94 17.07
C LEU A 60 13.28 23.75 17.72
N LYS A 61 12.90 24.78 18.47
CA LYS A 61 13.86 25.61 19.23
C LYS A 61 13.87 25.17 20.70
N MET A 62 15.04 24.84 21.20
CA MET A 62 15.23 24.60 22.61
C MET A 62 15.27 25.94 23.36
N VAL A 63 14.51 26.06 24.42
CA VAL A 63 14.51 27.20 25.33
C VAL A 63 14.59 26.70 26.78
N SER A 64 15.25 27.46 27.63
CA SER A 64 15.30 27.19 29.08
C SER A 64 15.12 28.50 29.83
N SER A 65 14.39 28.45 30.94
CA SER A 65 14.28 29.57 31.86
C SER A 65 15.49 29.64 32.82
N ASP A 66 16.12 28.51 33.09
CA ASP A 66 17.07 28.36 34.20
C ASP A 66 18.53 28.25 33.73
N TYR A 67 18.72 27.94 32.44
CA TYR A 67 20.05 27.71 31.83
C TYR A 67 20.24 28.49 30.55
N THR A 68 21.47 28.90 30.30
CA THR A 68 21.86 29.48 29.03
C THR A 68 21.89 28.41 27.95
N VAL A 69 21.05 28.55 26.94
CA VAL A 69 21.06 27.68 25.76
C VAL A 69 22.07 28.24 24.77
N LEU A 70 22.96 27.38 24.28
CA LEU A 70 23.98 27.76 23.30
C LEU A 70 23.35 28.18 21.95
N GLN A 71 24.12 28.87 21.13
CA GLN A 71 23.75 29.12 19.73
C GLN A 71 23.57 27.77 19.00
N ASP A 72 22.82 27.75 17.93
CA ASP A 72 22.44 26.55 17.16
C ASP A 72 21.50 25.59 17.92
N ASN A 73 20.57 26.18 18.64
CA ASN A 73 19.56 25.46 19.43
C ASN A 73 18.27 25.14 18.63
N ILE A 74 18.32 25.15 17.31
CA ILE A 74 17.19 24.84 16.46
C ILE A 74 17.44 23.54 15.71
N TYR A 75 16.55 22.58 15.93
CA TYR A 75 16.48 21.33 15.17
C TYR A 75 15.42 21.43 14.10
N TYR A 76 15.70 20.91 12.93
CA TYR A 76 14.77 20.87 11.80
C TYR A 76 14.40 19.44 11.46
N VAL A 77 13.14 19.10 11.71
CA VAL A 77 12.57 17.79 11.32
C VAL A 77 11.91 17.97 9.95
N LYS A 78 12.41 17.26 8.95
CA LYS A 78 11.85 17.23 7.59
C LYS A 78 10.80 16.13 7.53
N VAL A 79 9.60 16.49 7.07
CA VAL A 79 8.48 15.56 6.92
C VAL A 79 8.04 15.54 5.47
N THR A 80 8.10 14.38 4.86
CA THR A 80 7.56 14.12 3.53
C THR A 80 6.52 13.01 3.62
N ILE A 81 5.42 13.19 2.92
CA ILE A 81 4.38 12.17 2.84
C ILE A 81 4.70 11.29 1.64
N GLN A 82 4.93 10.02 1.91
CA GLN A 82 5.03 9.04 0.85
C GLN A 82 3.65 8.43 0.63
N GLU A 83 3.13 8.56 -0.58
CA GLU A 83 1.90 7.90 -0.98
C GLU A 83 2.08 6.39 -0.90
N ILE A 84 1.18 5.70 -0.20
CA ILE A 84 1.18 4.24 -0.12
C ILE A 84 0.60 3.70 -1.43
N GLN A 85 1.45 3.17 -2.30
CA GLN A 85 1.05 2.66 -3.60
C GLN A 85 1.07 1.13 -3.63
N PHE A 86 -0.07 0.56 -3.99
CA PHE A 86 -0.22 -0.86 -4.24
C PHE A 86 -0.22 -1.17 -5.74
N SER A 87 0.43 -2.25 -6.11
CA SER A 87 0.41 -2.78 -7.47
C SER A 87 0.08 -4.27 -7.42
N VAL A 88 -0.84 -4.69 -8.29
CA VAL A 88 -1.12 -6.10 -8.54
C VAL A 88 -0.39 -6.50 -9.81
N SER A 89 0.39 -7.58 -9.75
CA SER A 89 1.18 -8.05 -10.89
C SER A 89 0.33 -8.91 -11.82
N ASN A 90 0.66 -8.86 -13.11
CA ASN A 90 0.05 -9.74 -14.13
C ASN A 90 -1.49 -9.71 -14.10
N THR A 91 -2.06 -8.52 -14.20
CA THR A 91 -3.51 -8.29 -14.11
C THR A 91 -4.33 -8.89 -15.24
N ASP A 92 -3.69 -9.31 -16.33
CA ASP A 92 -4.32 -10.05 -17.45
C ASP A 92 -3.36 -11.13 -17.92
N ARG A 93 -3.62 -12.38 -17.54
CA ARG A 93 -2.72 -13.48 -17.84
C ARG A 93 -3.45 -14.75 -18.26
N TYR A 94 -2.72 -15.59 -18.97
CA TYR A 94 -3.15 -16.90 -19.39
C TYR A 94 -2.46 -17.98 -18.56
N GLU A 95 -3.23 -18.98 -18.12
CA GLU A 95 -2.71 -20.17 -17.45
C GLU A 95 -3.30 -21.45 -18.06
N ALA A 96 -2.45 -22.45 -18.28
CA ALA A 96 -2.83 -23.74 -18.78
C ALA A 96 -3.10 -24.68 -17.61
N ALA A 97 -4.37 -25.02 -17.39
CA ALA A 97 -4.76 -25.98 -16.36
C ALA A 97 -4.74 -27.40 -16.94
N THR A 98 -3.87 -28.25 -16.41
CA THR A 98 -3.74 -29.65 -16.83
C THR A 98 -4.20 -30.66 -15.77
N ARG A 99 -4.59 -30.18 -14.58
CA ARG A 99 -4.92 -31.01 -13.40
C ARG A 99 -6.40 -30.88 -13.03
N LEU A 100 -6.89 -31.77 -12.18
CA LEU A 100 -8.22 -31.66 -11.57
C LEU A 100 -8.33 -30.48 -10.60
N SER A 101 -7.20 -29.99 -10.10
CA SER A 101 -7.08 -28.78 -9.30
C SER A 101 -5.93 -27.93 -9.83
N HIS A 102 -6.13 -26.63 -9.91
CA HIS A 102 -5.14 -25.67 -10.39
C HIS A 102 -4.91 -24.57 -9.37
N GLU A 103 -3.64 -24.28 -9.05
CA GLU A 103 -3.26 -23.22 -8.11
C GLU A 103 -2.75 -21.99 -8.86
N ILE A 104 -3.27 -20.83 -8.46
CA ILE A 104 -2.94 -19.52 -9.03
C ILE A 104 -2.39 -18.62 -7.92
N LYS A 105 -1.30 -17.89 -8.16
CA LYS A 105 -0.78 -16.88 -7.24
C LYS A 105 -1.19 -15.48 -7.69
N LEU A 106 -1.72 -14.69 -6.78
CA LEU A 106 -2.08 -13.29 -6.99
C LEU A 106 -1.11 -12.41 -6.20
N ASP A 107 -0.14 -11.82 -6.91
CA ASP A 107 0.97 -11.09 -6.30
C ASP A 107 0.60 -9.63 -6.11
N VAL A 108 0.84 -9.11 -4.90
CA VAL A 108 0.68 -7.70 -4.54
C VAL A 108 2.01 -7.15 -4.05
N VAL A 109 2.35 -5.95 -4.52
CA VAL A 109 3.59 -5.25 -4.20
C VAL A 109 3.27 -3.85 -3.69
N LEU A 110 3.97 -3.42 -2.66
CA LEU A 110 4.01 -2.07 -2.12
C LEU A 110 5.22 -1.29 -2.65
N ASN A 111 5.09 0.03 -2.75
CA ASN A 111 6.21 0.91 -3.09
C ASN A 111 7.19 1.17 -1.94
N GLY A 112 6.84 0.79 -0.70
CA GLY A 112 7.68 0.92 0.49
C GLY A 112 7.16 0.07 1.64
N ALA A 113 8.03 -0.33 2.57
CA ALA A 113 7.66 -1.12 3.74
C ALA A 113 6.85 -0.28 4.74
N LEU A 114 5.83 -0.89 5.35
CA LEU A 114 5.03 -0.31 6.42
C LEU A 114 5.40 -0.89 7.77
N ALA A 115 5.09 -0.18 8.84
CA ALA A 115 5.39 -0.61 10.21
C ALA A 115 4.44 -1.72 10.69
N ASP A 116 3.24 -1.78 10.11
CA ASP A 116 2.18 -2.71 10.48
C ASP A 116 1.90 -3.71 9.38
N ASP A 117 1.32 -4.84 9.76
CA ASP A 117 0.82 -5.85 8.83
C ASP A 117 -0.34 -5.29 7.99
N VAL A 118 -0.33 -5.60 6.68
CA VAL A 118 -1.40 -5.19 5.77
C VAL A 118 -2.12 -6.40 5.22
N PRO A 119 -3.43 -6.57 5.51
CA PRO A 119 -4.22 -7.64 4.92
C PRO A 119 -4.39 -7.42 3.42
N VAL A 120 -4.23 -8.49 2.65
CA VAL A 120 -4.44 -8.53 1.20
C VAL A 120 -5.52 -9.56 0.92
N GLU A 121 -6.69 -9.08 0.58
CA GLU A 121 -7.87 -9.90 0.34
C GLU A 121 -8.33 -9.77 -1.11
N PHE A 122 -8.48 -10.90 -1.79
CA PHE A 122 -9.08 -10.96 -3.11
C PHE A 122 -10.43 -11.64 -3.05
N VAL A 123 -11.35 -11.13 -3.85
CA VAL A 123 -12.68 -11.70 -4.02
C VAL A 123 -12.84 -12.13 -5.47
N TYR A 124 -13.31 -13.35 -5.69
CA TYR A 124 -13.75 -13.77 -7.02
C TYR A 124 -15.04 -13.06 -7.40
N ASP A 125 -15.02 -12.32 -8.51
CA ASP A 125 -16.13 -11.46 -8.95
C ASP A 125 -16.53 -11.77 -10.40
N ALA A 126 -17.39 -12.77 -10.55
CA ALA A 126 -17.90 -13.20 -11.84
C ALA A 126 -18.62 -12.09 -12.63
N SER A 127 -19.15 -11.07 -11.96
CA SER A 127 -19.88 -9.96 -12.61
C SER A 127 -18.99 -9.13 -13.55
N LYS A 128 -17.67 -9.23 -13.42
CA LYS A 128 -16.71 -8.51 -14.27
C LYS A 128 -16.44 -9.16 -15.62
N VAL A 129 -16.97 -10.36 -15.86
CA VAL A 129 -16.70 -11.14 -17.09
C VAL A 129 -17.26 -10.46 -18.34
N ASP A 130 -18.49 -9.95 -18.26
CA ASP A 130 -19.13 -9.31 -19.43
C ASP A 130 -18.39 -8.05 -19.88
N ALA A 131 -17.97 -7.21 -18.93
CA ALA A 131 -17.17 -6.03 -19.23
C ALA A 131 -15.80 -6.40 -19.84
N TYR A 132 -15.17 -7.45 -19.31
CA TYR A 132 -13.92 -7.97 -19.84
C TYR A 132 -14.09 -8.50 -21.25
N ASN A 133 -15.10 -9.33 -21.50
CA ASN A 133 -15.43 -9.88 -22.81
C ASN A 133 -15.66 -8.77 -23.84
N THR A 134 -16.42 -7.75 -23.48
CA THR A 134 -16.66 -6.58 -24.33
C THR A 134 -15.36 -5.87 -24.68
N SER A 135 -14.49 -5.65 -23.69
CA SER A 135 -13.21 -4.95 -23.90
C SER A 135 -12.23 -5.73 -24.78
N LYS A 136 -12.33 -7.06 -24.80
CA LYS A 136 -11.44 -7.94 -25.58
C LYS A 136 -12.06 -8.44 -26.89
N GLY A 137 -13.34 -8.19 -27.14
CA GLY A 137 -14.07 -8.75 -28.28
C GLY A 137 -14.12 -10.29 -28.21
N LYS A 138 -14.36 -10.85 -27.01
CA LYS A 138 -14.35 -12.29 -26.72
C LYS A 138 -15.63 -12.72 -26.02
N ASN A 139 -15.82 -14.04 -25.88
CA ASN A 139 -16.95 -14.67 -25.20
C ASN A 139 -16.43 -15.73 -24.24
N TYR A 140 -15.53 -15.34 -23.31
CA TYR A 140 -15.10 -16.25 -22.25
C TYR A 140 -16.28 -16.56 -21.34
N GLU A 141 -16.35 -17.82 -20.91
CA GLU A 141 -17.20 -18.21 -19.79
C GLU A 141 -16.49 -18.00 -18.47
N THR A 142 -17.22 -18.13 -17.37
CA THR A 142 -16.64 -18.14 -16.04
C THR A 142 -17.07 -19.38 -15.28
N LEU A 143 -16.37 -19.70 -14.18
CA LEU A 143 -16.72 -20.85 -13.35
C LEU A 143 -17.68 -20.44 -12.24
N ASP A 144 -18.45 -21.40 -11.74
CA ASP A 144 -19.22 -21.21 -10.52
C ASP A 144 -18.31 -20.91 -9.32
N ALA A 145 -18.74 -20.02 -8.44
CA ALA A 145 -17.96 -19.62 -7.28
C ALA A 145 -17.61 -20.79 -6.34
N SER A 146 -18.42 -21.84 -6.31
CA SER A 146 -18.14 -23.06 -5.53
C SER A 146 -16.88 -23.82 -6.00
N LYS A 147 -16.42 -23.56 -7.22
CA LYS A 147 -15.19 -24.12 -7.80
C LYS A 147 -13.93 -23.31 -7.43
N ILE A 148 -14.08 -22.17 -6.77
CA ILE A 148 -13.00 -21.21 -6.51
C ILE A 148 -12.81 -21.05 -5.00
N ALA A 149 -11.64 -21.41 -4.51
CA ALA A 149 -11.23 -21.14 -3.13
C ALA A 149 -10.10 -20.10 -3.12
N VAL A 150 -10.32 -18.95 -2.47
CA VAL A 150 -9.32 -17.91 -2.30
C VAL A 150 -8.75 -17.98 -0.90
N THR A 151 -7.44 -18.14 -0.78
CA THR A 151 -6.68 -18.04 0.47
C THR A 151 -5.97 -16.68 0.46
N ASN A 152 -6.51 -15.77 1.24
CA ASN A 152 -5.97 -14.41 1.39
C ASN A 152 -4.59 -14.42 2.06
N ALA A 153 -3.88 -13.30 1.96
CA ALA A 153 -2.53 -13.16 2.46
C ALA A 153 -2.37 -11.87 3.28
N THR A 154 -1.19 -11.70 3.85
CA THR A 154 -0.79 -10.49 4.58
C THR A 154 0.58 -10.05 4.09
N ILE A 155 0.77 -8.77 3.82
CA ILE A 155 2.10 -8.18 3.73
C ILE A 155 2.55 -7.94 5.17
N ALA A 156 3.51 -8.70 5.65
CA ALA A 156 4.03 -8.55 7.00
C ALA A 156 4.72 -7.20 7.19
N ALA A 157 4.70 -6.69 8.41
CA ALA A 157 5.44 -5.49 8.80
C ALA A 157 6.91 -5.55 8.30
N GLY A 158 7.37 -4.48 7.68
CA GLY A 158 8.69 -4.41 7.06
C GLY A 158 8.83 -5.10 5.69
N ALA A 159 7.83 -5.85 5.23
CA ALA A 159 7.81 -6.44 3.89
C ALA A 159 7.17 -5.49 2.86
N VAL A 160 7.45 -5.76 1.57
CA VAL A 160 6.92 -4.97 0.44
C VAL A 160 6.13 -5.82 -0.56
N LYS A 161 5.90 -7.09 -0.27
CA LYS A 161 5.15 -7.98 -1.18
C LYS A 161 4.55 -9.16 -0.45
N THR A 162 3.47 -9.68 -1.03
CA THR A 162 2.85 -10.96 -0.65
C THR A 162 2.13 -11.57 -1.85
N SER A 163 1.66 -12.82 -1.69
CA SER A 163 0.86 -13.51 -2.71
C SER A 163 -0.31 -14.21 -2.06
N ALA A 164 -1.52 -13.86 -2.46
CA ALA A 164 -2.70 -14.68 -2.17
C ALA A 164 -2.73 -15.91 -3.08
N THR A 165 -3.34 -16.97 -2.62
CA THR A 165 -3.43 -18.24 -3.38
C THR A 165 -4.88 -18.51 -3.74
N VAL A 166 -5.13 -18.81 -5.01
CA VAL A 166 -6.43 -19.29 -5.48
C VAL A 166 -6.30 -20.74 -5.89
N THR A 167 -7.19 -21.57 -5.39
CA THR A 167 -7.32 -22.97 -5.83
C THR A 167 -8.59 -23.08 -6.65
N VAL A 168 -8.47 -23.54 -7.88
CA VAL A 168 -9.58 -23.78 -8.80
C VAL A 168 -9.84 -25.27 -8.88
N ASP A 169 -11.04 -25.72 -8.49
CA ASP A 169 -11.49 -27.08 -8.72
C ASP A 169 -11.90 -27.24 -10.18
N MET A 170 -11.12 -28.02 -10.91
CA MET A 170 -11.32 -28.30 -12.33
C MET A 170 -12.08 -29.63 -12.57
N ALA A 171 -12.50 -30.31 -11.50
CA ALA A 171 -13.34 -31.50 -11.64
C ALA A 171 -14.69 -31.13 -12.27
N ASP A 172 -15.15 -31.93 -13.20
CA ASP A 172 -16.40 -31.74 -13.93
C ASP A 172 -16.52 -30.42 -14.73
N VAL A 173 -15.42 -29.69 -14.90
CA VAL A 173 -15.40 -28.53 -15.79
C VAL A 173 -15.26 -29.03 -17.22
N ALA A 174 -16.27 -28.76 -18.05
CA ALA A 174 -16.26 -29.12 -19.46
C ALA A 174 -15.32 -28.18 -20.24
N PHE A 175 -14.25 -28.73 -20.74
CA PHE A 175 -13.38 -28.07 -21.70
C PHE A 175 -13.61 -28.69 -23.07
N ASP A 176 -14.69 -28.29 -23.70
CA ASP A 176 -14.92 -28.65 -25.10
C ASP A 176 -13.87 -27.94 -25.99
N ASP A 177 -13.64 -28.45 -27.18
CA ASP A 177 -12.62 -27.94 -28.08
C ASP A 177 -12.75 -26.40 -28.27
N GLY A 178 -11.75 -25.69 -27.74
CA GLY A 178 -11.68 -24.25 -27.84
C GLY A 178 -12.37 -23.44 -26.75
N LYS A 179 -13.04 -24.06 -25.78
CA LYS A 179 -13.66 -23.36 -24.65
C LYS A 179 -12.59 -22.82 -23.70
N GLU A 180 -12.69 -21.53 -23.42
CA GLU A 180 -11.79 -20.82 -22.50
C GLU A 180 -12.60 -20.16 -21.41
N TYR A 181 -12.04 -20.10 -20.20
CA TYR A 181 -12.65 -19.42 -19.06
C TYR A 181 -11.84 -18.20 -18.65
N VAL A 182 -12.52 -17.19 -18.12
CA VAL A 182 -11.87 -16.08 -17.44
C VAL A 182 -12.36 -15.97 -16.00
N LEU A 183 -11.41 -15.88 -15.08
CA LEU A 183 -11.65 -15.80 -13.65
C LEU A 183 -11.19 -14.43 -13.16
N PRO A 184 -12.12 -13.51 -12.86
CA PRO A 184 -11.79 -12.20 -12.30
C PRO A 184 -11.63 -12.27 -10.79
N PHE A 185 -10.51 -11.73 -10.28
CA PHE A 185 -10.23 -11.58 -8.85
C PHE A 185 -10.03 -10.10 -8.55
N ALA A 186 -10.94 -9.52 -7.77
CA ALA A 186 -10.86 -8.12 -7.35
C ALA A 186 -10.16 -8.01 -5.99
N LEU A 187 -9.19 -7.10 -5.88
CA LEU A 187 -8.59 -6.75 -4.60
C LEU A 187 -9.58 -5.94 -3.77
N ASP A 188 -9.83 -6.36 -2.54
CA ASP A 188 -10.67 -5.61 -1.60
C ASP A 188 -9.92 -4.40 -1.05
N LYS A 189 -10.13 -3.25 -1.67
CA LYS A 189 -9.50 -1.99 -1.29
C LYS A 189 -9.93 -1.46 0.08
N THR A 190 -11.05 -1.93 0.61
CA THR A 190 -11.52 -1.50 1.94
C THR A 190 -10.64 -2.01 3.09
N LYS A 191 -9.82 -3.01 2.80
CA LYS A 191 -8.85 -3.60 3.74
C LYS A 191 -7.48 -2.93 3.71
N LEU A 192 -7.22 -2.12 2.70
CA LEU A 192 -5.95 -1.42 2.57
C LEU A 192 -5.91 -0.21 3.52
N PRO A 193 -4.72 0.23 3.95
CA PRO A 193 -4.56 1.45 4.74
C PRO A 193 -5.24 2.66 4.10
N GLN A 194 -5.79 3.54 4.92
CA GLN A 194 -6.43 4.76 4.43
C GLN A 194 -5.45 5.61 3.61
N GLY A 195 -5.92 6.17 2.50
CA GLY A 195 -5.08 6.95 1.59
C GLY A 195 -4.22 6.13 0.63
N SER A 196 -4.40 4.79 0.62
CA SER A 196 -3.70 3.94 -0.35
C SER A 196 -4.19 4.18 -1.77
N VAL A 197 -3.27 4.14 -2.72
CA VAL A 197 -3.52 4.30 -4.15
C VAL A 197 -3.14 3.05 -4.92
N MET A 198 -3.96 2.66 -5.88
CA MET A 198 -3.64 1.58 -6.82
C MET A 198 -2.88 2.13 -8.01
N LYS A 199 -1.64 1.69 -8.20
CA LYS A 199 -0.81 2.05 -9.35
C LYS A 199 -1.10 1.19 -10.58
N SER A 200 -1.66 -0.01 -10.37
CA SER A 200 -2.16 -0.92 -11.41
C SER A 200 -3.67 -1.11 -11.25
N GLY A 201 -4.30 -1.82 -12.19
CA GLY A 201 -5.69 -2.27 -11.99
C GLY A 201 -5.84 -3.09 -10.70
N ASP A 202 -6.99 -2.98 -10.07
CA ASP A 202 -7.36 -3.71 -8.86
C ASP A 202 -8.02 -5.08 -9.13
N VAL A 203 -8.10 -5.48 -10.40
CA VAL A 203 -8.68 -6.75 -10.83
C VAL A 203 -7.66 -7.54 -11.62
N VAL A 204 -7.50 -8.81 -11.27
CA VAL A 204 -6.72 -9.80 -12.02
C VAL A 204 -7.67 -10.66 -12.83
N TYR A 205 -7.48 -10.70 -14.12
CA TYR A 205 -8.19 -11.59 -15.02
C TYR A 205 -7.29 -12.76 -15.39
N VAL A 206 -7.62 -13.95 -14.90
CA VAL A 206 -6.89 -15.18 -15.21
C VAL A 206 -7.69 -15.97 -16.23
N ARG A 207 -7.13 -16.13 -17.43
CA ARG A 207 -7.73 -16.93 -18.48
C ARG A 207 -7.25 -18.37 -18.34
N LEU A 208 -8.18 -19.29 -18.21
CA LEU A 208 -7.88 -20.73 -18.10
C LEU A 208 -8.28 -21.46 -19.38
N LYS A 209 -7.37 -22.29 -19.84
CA LYS A 209 -7.61 -23.27 -20.89
C LYS A 209 -7.05 -24.62 -20.44
N ARG A 210 -7.81 -25.67 -20.60
CA ARG A 210 -7.29 -27.01 -20.41
C ARG A 210 -6.44 -27.40 -21.60
N THR A 211 -5.17 -27.72 -21.36
CA THR A 211 -4.35 -28.35 -22.37
C THR A 211 -4.53 -29.86 -22.27
N LEU A 212 -5.21 -30.42 -23.23
CA LEU A 212 -5.19 -31.87 -23.38
C LEU A 212 -3.85 -32.23 -24.04
N TYR A 213 -2.98 -32.90 -23.28
CA TYR A 213 -1.88 -33.61 -23.91
C TYR A 213 -2.47 -34.87 -24.51
N GLY A 214 -2.41 -34.97 -25.85
CA GLY A 214 -2.69 -36.18 -26.58
C GLY A 214 -1.61 -37.24 -26.37
#